data_6873966519aa095079f678ea3383a162
#
_entry.id   6873966519aa095079f678ea3383a162
#
_cell.length_a   1.000
_cell.length_b   1.000
_cell.length_c   1.000
_cell.angle_alpha   90.00
_cell.angle_beta   90.00
_cell.angle_gamma   90.00
#
_symmetry.space_group_name_H-M   'P 1'
#
loop_
_entity.id
_entity.type
_entity.pdbx_description
1 polymer ?
#
loop_
_entity_poly.entity_id
_entity_poly.type
_entity_poly.pdbx_seq_one_letter_code
_entity_poly.pdbx_strand_id
1 'polypeptide(L)'
;MSCCSKNELGVDLQNSITFIYPEGEMAVMQTTARCANDRMGVVSGDKGYMVIDNINNPHTVTVYDTNHKQTGIYTCPPQITGYEYEVHAAMEAIRKGMIEPEDMPHAETLRIMELLDSLRKEWGVAYPSDKL
;
A
#
# COMPACT_ATOMS: atom_id res chain seq x y z
N MET A 1 3.87 12.42 -10.18
CA MET A 1 2.89 12.57 -11.29
C MET A 1 1.67 11.75 -10.94
N SER A 2 0.48 12.32 -11.03
CA SER A 2 -0.75 11.59 -10.74
C SER A 2 -1.89 12.01 -11.68
N CYS A 3 -2.90 11.15 -11.82
CA CYS A 3 -4.15 11.46 -12.51
C CYS A 3 -5.32 10.73 -11.83
N CYS A 4 -6.49 11.34 -11.93
CA CYS A 4 -7.69 10.85 -11.27
C CYS A 4 -8.92 11.05 -12.16
N SER A 5 -9.79 10.05 -12.20
CA SER A 5 -11.14 10.15 -12.76
C SER A 5 -12.15 10.13 -11.62
N LYS A 6 -13.07 11.08 -11.61
CA LYS A 6 -14.08 11.25 -10.55
C LYS A 6 -15.47 10.87 -11.04
N ASN A 7 -16.35 10.52 -10.10
CA ASN A 7 -17.78 10.37 -10.35
C ASN A 7 -18.51 11.73 -10.28
N GLU A 8 -19.83 11.73 -10.48
CA GLU A 8 -20.68 12.92 -10.41
C GLU A 8 -20.71 13.58 -9.02
N LEU A 9 -20.38 12.83 -7.97
CA LEU A 9 -20.29 13.33 -6.60
C LEU A 9 -18.91 13.89 -6.26
N GLY A 10 -17.95 13.85 -7.19
CA GLY A 10 -16.60 14.36 -6.99
C GLY A 10 -15.65 13.39 -6.30
N VAL A 11 -16.08 12.15 -6.04
CA VAL A 11 -15.23 11.09 -5.44
C VAL A 11 -14.40 10.42 -6.52
N ASP A 12 -13.15 10.10 -6.21
CA ASP A 12 -12.26 9.37 -7.11
C ASP A 12 -12.76 7.95 -7.39
N LEU A 13 -12.88 7.62 -8.66
CA LEU A 13 -13.27 6.29 -9.14
C LEU A 13 -12.10 5.48 -9.63
N GLN A 14 -11.11 6.15 -10.13
CA GLN A 14 -9.93 5.54 -10.72
C GLN A 14 -8.79 6.54 -10.69
N ASN A 15 -7.62 6.09 -10.26
CA ASN A 15 -6.44 6.92 -10.26
C ASN A 15 -5.18 6.13 -10.61
N SER A 16 -4.15 6.85 -11.03
CA SER A 16 -2.81 6.35 -11.26
C SER A 16 -1.81 7.34 -10.68
N ILE A 17 -0.83 6.81 -9.98
CA ILE A 17 0.17 7.59 -9.24
C ILE A 17 1.54 7.05 -9.57
N THR A 18 2.48 7.94 -9.87
CA THR A 18 3.90 7.61 -9.98
C THR A 18 4.66 8.41 -8.93
N PHE A 19 5.37 7.70 -8.06
CA PHE A 19 6.35 8.27 -7.15
C PHE A 19 7.74 8.12 -7.74
N ILE A 20 8.54 9.15 -7.57
CA ILE A 20 9.97 9.15 -7.90
C ILE A 20 10.70 9.46 -6.60
N TYR A 21 11.56 8.56 -6.18
CA TYR A 21 12.35 8.69 -4.96
C TYR A 21 13.69 9.40 -5.24
N PRO A 22 14.32 9.98 -4.21
CA PRO A 22 15.55 10.79 -4.39
C PRO A 22 16.70 10.05 -5.05
N GLU A 23 16.82 8.74 -4.86
CA GLU A 23 17.89 7.90 -5.41
C GLU A 23 17.55 7.34 -6.81
N GLY A 24 16.38 7.70 -7.35
CA GLY A 24 15.95 7.36 -8.71
C GLY A 24 15.01 6.17 -8.81
N GLU A 25 14.67 5.52 -7.70
CA GLU A 25 13.67 4.46 -7.70
C GLU A 25 12.29 5.04 -8.04
N MET A 26 11.45 4.21 -8.62
CA MET A 26 10.10 4.56 -9.01
C MET A 26 9.10 3.55 -8.48
N ALA A 27 7.95 4.05 -8.02
CA ALA A 27 6.77 3.23 -7.76
C ALA A 27 5.60 3.73 -8.62
N VAL A 28 4.92 2.78 -9.28
CA VAL A 28 3.72 3.06 -10.07
C VAL A 28 2.57 2.30 -9.45
N MET A 29 1.50 3.03 -9.12
CA MET A 29 0.30 2.46 -8.54
C MET A 29 -0.92 2.84 -9.37
N GLN A 30 -1.86 1.91 -9.43
CA GLN A 30 -3.16 2.14 -10.05
C GLN A 30 -4.25 1.60 -9.14
N THR A 31 -5.28 2.39 -8.92
CA THR A 31 -6.48 1.97 -8.20
C THR A 31 -7.73 2.20 -9.03
N THR A 32 -8.73 1.37 -8.85
CA THR A 32 -10.01 1.54 -9.55
C THR A 32 -11.16 0.90 -8.77
N ALA A 33 -12.28 1.60 -8.71
CA ALA A 33 -13.56 1.07 -8.25
C ALA A 33 -14.48 0.65 -9.43
N ARG A 34 -14.03 0.83 -10.69
CA ARG A 34 -14.84 0.58 -11.89
C ARG A 34 -14.69 -0.83 -12.45
N CYS A 35 -13.56 -1.47 -12.22
CA CYS A 35 -13.27 -2.78 -12.77
C CYS A 35 -12.45 -3.62 -11.79
N ALA A 36 -12.47 -4.93 -11.98
CA ALA A 36 -11.59 -5.84 -11.27
C ALA A 36 -10.20 -5.83 -11.89
N ASN A 37 -9.18 -6.05 -11.07
CA ASN A 37 -7.80 -6.29 -11.48
C ASN A 37 -7.23 -7.48 -10.68
N ASP A 38 -6.01 -7.87 -10.98
CA ASP A 38 -5.32 -9.00 -10.34
C ASP A 38 -4.84 -8.69 -8.91
N ARG A 39 -4.80 -7.42 -8.52
CA ARG A 39 -4.29 -6.93 -7.23
C ARG A 39 -2.85 -7.33 -6.93
N MET A 40 -2.09 -7.73 -7.94
CA MET A 40 -0.70 -8.14 -7.76
C MET A 40 0.20 -6.92 -7.57
N GLY A 41 1.27 -7.13 -6.80
CA GLY A 41 2.37 -6.18 -6.68
C GLY A 41 3.66 -6.80 -7.18
N VAL A 42 4.52 -6.00 -7.81
CA VAL A 42 5.85 -6.42 -8.25
C VAL A 42 6.88 -5.43 -7.71
N VAL A 43 7.91 -5.96 -7.06
CA VAL A 43 9.08 -5.18 -6.65
C VAL A 43 10.29 -5.70 -7.40
N SER A 44 10.90 -4.86 -8.24
CA SER A 44 12.03 -5.21 -9.08
C SER A 44 13.33 -4.62 -8.53
N GLY A 45 14.40 -5.40 -8.60
CA GLY A 45 15.75 -5.02 -8.21
C GLY A 45 16.79 -5.53 -9.21
N ASP A 46 18.04 -5.21 -8.98
CA ASP A 46 19.19 -5.58 -9.83
C ASP A 46 19.48 -7.10 -9.86
N LYS A 47 19.06 -7.83 -8.83
CA LYS A 47 19.29 -9.28 -8.67
C LYS A 47 18.09 -10.15 -9.00
N GLY A 48 16.97 -9.53 -9.38
CA GLY A 48 15.71 -10.23 -9.66
C GLY A 48 14.51 -9.43 -9.24
N TYR A 49 13.40 -10.09 -9.01
CA TYR A 49 12.16 -9.44 -8.60
C TYR A 49 11.33 -10.35 -7.69
N MET A 50 10.40 -9.73 -6.98
CA MET A 50 9.39 -10.45 -6.20
C MET A 50 7.98 -10.09 -6.67
N VAL A 51 7.09 -11.06 -6.59
CA VAL A 51 5.68 -10.91 -6.91
C VAL A 51 4.86 -11.17 -5.66
N ILE A 52 4.01 -10.23 -5.32
CA ILE A 52 3.06 -10.29 -4.21
C ILE A 52 1.70 -10.63 -4.81
N ASP A 53 1.06 -11.70 -4.37
CA ASP A 53 -0.18 -12.22 -4.97
C ASP A 53 -1.40 -11.31 -4.79
N ASN A 54 -1.46 -10.58 -3.68
CA ASN A 54 -2.52 -9.62 -3.39
C ASN A 54 -2.00 -8.52 -2.46
N ILE A 55 -1.82 -7.31 -2.97
CA ILE A 55 -1.27 -6.18 -2.20
C ILE A 55 -2.17 -5.74 -1.04
N ASN A 56 -3.47 -6.04 -1.08
CA ASN A 56 -4.41 -5.65 -0.02
C ASN A 56 -4.42 -6.63 1.16
N ASN A 57 -4.12 -7.90 0.90
CA ASN A 57 -4.02 -8.94 1.92
C ASN A 57 -3.15 -10.08 1.35
N PRO A 58 -1.82 -9.92 1.40
CA PRO A 58 -0.90 -10.86 0.78
C PRO A 58 -0.90 -12.22 1.52
N HIS A 59 -0.96 -13.30 0.73
CA HIS A 59 -0.78 -14.65 1.23
C HIS A 59 0.58 -15.21 0.84
N THR A 60 1.10 -14.79 -0.33
CA THR A 60 2.32 -15.35 -0.89
C THR A 60 3.18 -14.26 -1.51
N VAL A 61 4.48 -14.33 -1.27
CA VAL A 61 5.50 -13.58 -2.01
C VAL A 61 6.40 -14.59 -2.70
N THR A 62 6.48 -14.52 -4.02
CA THR A 62 7.35 -15.37 -4.84
C THR A 62 8.53 -14.57 -5.34
N VAL A 63 9.75 -15.09 -5.16
CA VAL A 63 10.99 -14.45 -5.56
C VAL A 63 11.58 -15.14 -6.79
N TYR A 64 12.02 -14.33 -7.74
CA TYR A 64 12.62 -14.76 -9.00
C TYR A 64 13.99 -14.11 -9.19
N ASP A 65 14.92 -14.82 -9.81
CA ASP A 65 16.20 -14.27 -10.24
C ASP A 65 16.07 -13.52 -11.58
N THR A 66 17.18 -13.01 -12.10
CA THR A 66 17.24 -12.29 -13.39
C THR A 66 16.95 -13.17 -14.61
N ASN A 67 16.95 -14.49 -14.45
CA ASN A 67 16.59 -15.45 -15.50
C ASN A 67 15.13 -15.91 -15.38
N HIS A 68 14.32 -15.22 -14.55
CA HIS A 68 12.92 -15.56 -14.27
C HIS A 68 12.72 -16.94 -13.60
N LYS A 69 13.78 -17.49 -13.01
CA LYS A 69 13.71 -18.73 -12.26
C LYS A 69 13.26 -18.42 -10.84
N GLN A 70 12.25 -19.12 -10.35
CA GLN A 70 11.82 -19.03 -8.97
C GLN A 70 12.94 -19.50 -8.03
N THR A 71 13.32 -18.66 -7.09
CA THR A 71 14.37 -18.90 -6.11
C THR A 71 13.83 -19.00 -4.68
N GLY A 72 12.63 -18.50 -4.45
CA GLY A 72 11.99 -18.56 -3.14
C GLY A 72 10.48 -18.36 -3.21
N ILE A 73 9.81 -18.86 -2.18
CA ILE A 73 8.39 -18.59 -1.92
C ILE A 73 8.22 -18.42 -0.42
N TYR A 74 7.51 -17.37 -0.04
CA TYR A 74 7.20 -17.03 1.35
C TYR A 74 5.69 -16.98 1.48
N THR A 75 5.16 -17.71 2.44
CA THR A 75 3.72 -17.75 2.71
C THR A 75 3.46 -17.09 4.05
N CYS A 76 2.44 -16.26 4.15
CA CYS A 76 2.05 -15.67 5.42
C CYS A 76 1.63 -16.75 6.45
N PRO A 77 1.75 -16.49 7.74
CA PRO A 77 1.18 -17.36 8.76
C PRO A 77 -0.34 -17.53 8.56
N PRO A 78 -0.97 -18.57 9.14
CA PRO A 78 -2.42 -18.74 9.05
C PRO A 78 -3.17 -17.50 9.53
N GLN A 79 -4.12 -17.05 8.72
CA GLN A 79 -4.95 -15.89 9.00
C GLN A 79 -6.41 -16.17 8.61
N ILE A 80 -7.33 -15.44 9.23
CA ILE A 80 -8.78 -15.47 8.91
C ILE A 80 -9.13 -14.24 8.08
N THR A 81 -8.67 -13.07 8.50
CA THR A 81 -9.00 -11.78 7.89
C THR A 81 -7.77 -10.94 7.49
N GLY A 82 -6.61 -11.21 8.10
CA GLY A 82 -5.40 -10.40 8.02
C GLY A 82 -5.29 -9.31 9.10
N TYR A 83 -6.38 -8.94 9.74
CA TYR A 83 -6.38 -7.97 10.84
C TYR A 83 -5.80 -8.52 12.13
N GLU A 84 -5.64 -9.82 12.25
CA GLU A 84 -5.05 -10.49 13.42
C GLU A 84 -3.65 -9.96 13.72
N TYR A 85 -2.88 -9.62 12.70
CA TYR A 85 -1.52 -9.10 12.84
C TYR A 85 -1.50 -7.72 13.50
N GLU A 86 -2.42 -6.83 13.11
CA GLU A 86 -2.57 -5.50 13.72
C GLU A 86 -2.95 -5.62 15.21
N VAL A 87 -3.91 -6.50 15.50
CA VAL A 87 -4.35 -6.76 16.87
C VAL A 87 -3.19 -7.30 17.72
N HIS A 88 -2.42 -8.26 17.20
CA HIS A 88 -1.26 -8.81 17.89
C HIS A 88 -0.18 -7.75 18.14
N ALA A 89 0.15 -6.94 17.15
CA ALA A 89 1.13 -5.86 17.29
C ALA A 89 0.70 -4.84 18.36
N ALA A 90 -0.57 -4.44 18.33
CA ALA A 90 -1.13 -3.53 19.35
C ALA A 90 -1.10 -4.14 20.75
N MET A 91 -1.49 -5.40 20.91
CA MET A 91 -1.44 -6.11 22.19
C MET A 91 -0.01 -6.23 22.74
N GLU A 92 0.96 -6.52 21.89
CA GLU A 92 2.37 -6.60 22.30
C GLU A 92 2.93 -5.23 22.71
N ALA A 93 2.59 -4.17 21.97
CA ALA A 93 2.97 -2.81 22.34
C ALA A 93 2.42 -2.45 23.73
N ILE A 94 1.14 -2.73 23.99
CA ILE A 94 0.51 -2.48 25.31
C ILE A 94 1.21 -3.29 26.41
N ARG A 95 1.48 -4.59 26.21
CA ARG A 95 2.17 -5.45 27.19
C ARG A 95 3.56 -4.96 27.52
N LYS A 96 4.27 -4.39 26.54
CA LYS A 96 5.60 -3.79 26.70
C LYS A 96 5.58 -2.37 27.25
N GLY A 97 4.40 -1.79 27.50
CA GLY A 97 4.25 -0.40 27.95
C GLY A 97 4.62 0.64 26.89
N MET A 98 4.58 0.26 25.62
CA MET A 98 4.85 1.14 24.48
C MET A 98 3.58 1.92 24.12
N ILE A 99 3.74 3.17 23.65
CA ILE A 99 2.63 4.01 23.21
C ILE A 99 2.21 3.77 21.75
N GLU A 100 3.05 3.07 21.00
CA GLU A 100 2.84 2.74 19.59
C GLU A 100 3.55 1.43 19.23
N PRO A 101 3.07 0.64 18.25
CA PRO A 101 3.78 -0.52 17.75
C PRO A 101 4.96 -0.10 16.87
N GLU A 102 6.03 -0.91 16.89
CA GLU A 102 7.22 -0.66 16.06
C GLU A 102 6.93 -0.77 14.56
N ASP A 103 6.02 -1.67 14.19
CA ASP A 103 5.67 -1.94 12.79
C ASP A 103 4.92 -0.79 12.11
N MET A 104 4.20 0.03 12.89
CA MET A 104 3.42 1.17 12.38
C MET A 104 3.43 2.32 13.41
N PRO A 105 4.52 3.06 13.52
CA PRO A 105 4.59 4.21 14.43
C PRO A 105 3.70 5.36 13.97
N HIS A 106 3.27 6.22 14.90
CA HIS A 106 2.39 7.36 14.64
C HIS A 106 2.95 8.29 13.55
N ALA A 107 4.27 8.47 13.52
CA ALA A 107 4.92 9.30 12.50
C ALA A 107 4.70 8.76 11.08
N GLU A 108 4.70 7.43 10.90
CA GLU A 108 4.44 6.82 9.61
C GLU A 108 2.96 6.96 9.20
N THR A 109 2.04 6.81 10.15
CA THR A 109 0.61 7.08 9.92
C THR A 109 0.39 8.51 9.44
N LEU A 110 0.99 9.50 10.12
CA LEU A 110 0.89 10.91 9.75
C LEU A 110 1.47 11.16 8.36
N ARG A 111 2.65 10.60 8.05
CA ARG A 111 3.29 10.74 6.74
C ARG A 111 2.40 10.20 5.60
N ILE A 112 1.77 9.05 5.81
CA ILE A 112 0.84 8.47 4.84
C ILE A 112 -0.39 9.37 4.67
N MET A 113 -0.97 9.88 5.76
CA MET A 113 -2.13 10.76 5.70
C MET A 113 -1.81 12.08 4.97
N GLU A 114 -0.66 12.69 5.24
CA GLU A 114 -0.19 13.89 4.53
C GLU A 114 -0.04 13.64 3.03
N LEU A 115 0.50 12.47 2.63
CA LEU A 115 0.60 12.07 1.24
C LEU A 115 -0.78 11.92 0.59
N LEU A 116 -1.72 11.23 1.24
CA LEU A 116 -3.09 11.07 0.74
C LEU A 116 -3.81 12.42 0.61
N ASP A 117 -3.64 13.32 1.57
CA ASP A 117 -4.21 14.66 1.53
C ASP A 117 -3.62 15.50 0.39
N SER A 118 -2.32 15.37 0.13
CA SER A 118 -1.68 16.04 -1.00
C SER A 118 -2.25 15.59 -2.34
N LEU A 119 -2.47 14.30 -2.53
CA LEU A 119 -3.08 13.72 -3.72
C LEU A 119 -4.54 14.15 -3.88
N ARG A 120 -5.34 14.10 -2.81
CA ARG A 120 -6.72 14.59 -2.83
C ARG A 120 -6.80 16.05 -3.23
N LYS A 121 -5.91 16.87 -2.68
CA LYS A 121 -5.81 18.31 -3.02
C LYS A 121 -5.44 18.52 -4.48
N GLU A 122 -4.46 17.77 -5.01
CA GLU A 122 -4.07 17.82 -6.41
C GLU A 122 -5.24 17.44 -7.34
N TRP A 123 -6.03 16.45 -6.97
CA TRP A 123 -7.17 15.97 -7.76
C TRP A 123 -8.44 16.79 -7.54
N GLY A 124 -8.47 17.71 -6.59
CA GLY A 124 -9.67 18.46 -6.21
C GLY A 124 -10.77 17.54 -5.65
N VAL A 125 -10.38 16.51 -4.90
CA VAL A 125 -11.29 15.63 -4.15
C VAL A 125 -11.46 16.21 -2.77
N ALA A 126 -12.68 16.64 -2.43
CA ALA A 126 -13.02 17.21 -1.14
C ALA A 126 -14.24 16.51 -0.53
N TYR A 127 -14.18 16.25 0.75
CA TYR A 127 -15.28 15.66 1.50
C TYR A 127 -16.06 16.76 2.28
N PRO A 128 -17.32 16.50 2.64
CA PRO A 128 -18.09 17.45 3.44
C PRO A 128 -17.41 17.86 4.76
N SER A 129 -16.67 16.94 5.38
CA SER A 129 -15.92 17.18 6.61
C SER A 129 -14.70 18.10 6.44
N ASP A 130 -14.19 18.28 5.24
CA ASP A 130 -13.03 19.15 4.97
C ASP A 130 -13.39 20.66 5.10
N LYS A 131 -14.66 20.97 5.32
CA LYS A 131 -15.18 22.34 5.45
C LYS A 131 -15.44 22.78 6.89
N LEU A 132 -15.01 21.98 7.88
CA LEU A 132 -15.16 22.26 9.31
C LEU A 132 -14.00 23.09 9.86
#